data_23ae2fdca51d368eca538f415ce5d363
#
_entry.id   23ae2fdca51d368eca538f415ce5d363
#
_cell.length_a   1.000
_cell.length_b   1.000
_cell.length_c   1.000
_cell.angle_alpha   90.00
_cell.angle_beta   90.00
_cell.angle_gamma   90.00
#
_symmetry.space_group_name_H-M   'P 1'
#
loop_
_entity.id
_entity.type
_entity.pdbx_description
1 polymer ?
#
loop_
_entity_poly.entity_id
_entity_poly.type
_entity_poly.pdbx_seq_one_letter_code
_entity_poly.pdbx_strand_id
1 'polypeptide(L)'
;MKTQICLNCGMRINSGTRRCPKCDNRLDEQTDGSTVTVDIAHHGERVHEALRKMHDQVEAENRGVAQYIRFIVGSGVIREEAMMSLGDLERRGIIVHQEIERGNSGAILVKLKR
;
A
#
# COMPACT_ATOMS: atom_id res chain seq x y z
N MET A 1 -11.45 2.86 -24.79
CA MET A 1 -10.65 2.01 -23.87
C MET A 1 -9.69 2.85 -23.08
N LYS A 2 -9.55 2.55 -21.80
CA LYS A 2 -8.57 3.23 -20.95
C LYS A 2 -7.18 2.68 -21.20
N THR A 3 -6.19 3.54 -21.22
CA THR A 3 -4.79 3.17 -21.36
C THR A 3 -4.02 3.61 -20.14
N GLN A 4 -2.88 2.98 -19.88
CA GLN A 4 -1.94 3.35 -18.84
C GLN A 4 -0.55 3.47 -19.45
N ILE A 5 0.36 4.10 -18.74
CA ILE A 5 1.74 4.26 -19.17
C ILE A 5 2.63 3.45 -18.25
N CYS A 6 3.51 2.64 -18.83
CA CYS A 6 4.53 1.95 -18.07
C CYS A 6 5.55 2.98 -17.57
N LEU A 7 5.68 3.11 -16.25
CA LEU A 7 6.58 4.10 -15.65
C LEU A 7 8.05 3.77 -15.86
N ASN A 8 8.36 2.51 -16.19
CA ASN A 8 9.73 2.09 -16.42
C ASN A 8 10.24 2.41 -17.84
N CYS A 9 9.43 2.18 -18.86
CA CYS A 9 9.84 2.35 -20.25
C CYS A 9 9.02 3.39 -21.03
N GLY A 10 7.95 3.93 -20.46
CA GLY A 10 7.11 4.94 -21.09
C GLY A 10 6.13 4.42 -22.12
N MET A 11 6.02 3.13 -22.31
CA MET A 11 5.11 2.53 -23.27
C MET A 11 3.65 2.72 -22.88
N ARG A 12 2.80 3.12 -23.84
CA ARG A 12 1.36 3.19 -23.63
C ARG A 12 0.76 1.79 -23.77
N ILE A 13 -0.01 1.37 -22.78
CA ILE A 13 -0.50 0.00 -22.67
C ILE A 13 -1.98 0.04 -22.29
N ASN A 14 -2.72 -1.01 -22.68
CA ASN A 14 -4.10 -1.19 -22.26
C ASN A 14 -4.17 -1.31 -20.72
N SER A 15 -5.13 -0.63 -20.11
CA SER A 15 -5.26 -0.59 -18.64
C SER A 15 -5.52 -1.94 -17.99
N GLY A 16 -5.97 -2.94 -18.75
CA GLY A 16 -6.17 -4.29 -18.25
C GLY A 16 -4.91 -5.15 -18.23
N THR A 17 -3.80 -4.66 -18.78
CA THR A 17 -2.55 -5.41 -18.86
C THR A 17 -1.82 -5.33 -17.52
N ARG A 18 -1.38 -6.48 -17.01
CA ARG A 18 -0.68 -6.56 -15.72
C ARG A 18 0.83 -6.40 -15.82
N ARG A 19 1.41 -6.75 -16.97
CA ARG A 19 2.84 -6.65 -17.22
C ARG A 19 3.08 -5.91 -18.52
N CYS A 20 4.12 -5.09 -18.54
CA CYS A 20 4.53 -4.40 -19.74
C CYS A 20 5.10 -5.40 -20.75
N PRO A 21 4.56 -5.47 -21.97
CA PRO A 21 5.06 -6.41 -22.97
C PRO A 21 6.46 -6.07 -23.47
N LYS A 22 6.94 -4.85 -23.24
CA LYS A 22 8.27 -4.40 -23.69
C LYS A 22 9.35 -4.64 -22.65
N CYS A 23 9.11 -4.31 -21.38
CA CYS A 23 10.14 -4.38 -20.33
C CYS A 23 9.79 -5.34 -19.20
N ASP A 24 8.64 -5.99 -19.27
CA ASP A 24 8.14 -6.94 -18.26
C ASP A 24 7.95 -6.34 -16.87
N ASN A 25 7.86 -5.02 -16.76
CA ASN A 25 7.57 -4.35 -15.51
C ASN A 25 6.13 -4.67 -15.06
N ARG A 26 5.93 -4.89 -13.77
CA ARG A 26 4.60 -5.17 -13.24
C ARG A 26 3.79 -3.88 -13.15
N LEU A 27 2.81 -3.76 -14.01
CA LEU A 27 1.99 -2.57 -14.12
C LEU A 27 1.01 -2.40 -12.96
N ASP A 28 0.60 -3.52 -12.36
CA ASP A 28 -0.31 -3.52 -11.22
C ASP A 28 0.39 -3.08 -9.92
N GLU A 29 1.72 -3.04 -9.89
CA GLU A 29 2.51 -2.61 -8.74
C GLU A 29 3.23 -1.27 -8.95
N GLN A 30 3.16 -0.71 -10.15
CA GLN A 30 3.84 0.56 -10.38
C GLN A 30 3.12 1.70 -9.67
N THR A 31 3.89 2.69 -9.24
CA THR A 31 3.36 3.88 -8.58
C THR A 31 3.77 5.14 -9.31
N ASP A 32 2.88 6.10 -9.37
CA ASP A 32 3.10 7.43 -9.94
C ASP A 32 3.22 8.50 -8.84
N GLY A 33 3.48 8.09 -7.60
CA GLY A 33 3.49 8.96 -6.43
C GLY A 33 2.18 8.93 -5.65
N SER A 34 1.16 8.20 -6.14
CA SER A 34 -0.11 8.06 -5.42
C SER A 34 -0.06 6.99 -4.32
N THR A 35 1.01 6.19 -4.27
CA THR A 35 1.22 5.16 -3.26
C THR A 35 2.50 5.44 -2.48
N VAL A 36 2.39 5.51 -1.16
CA VAL A 36 3.52 5.68 -0.25
C VAL A 36 3.80 4.34 0.41
N THR A 37 5.07 3.91 0.40
CA THR A 37 5.49 2.66 1.04
C THR A 37 6.21 2.98 2.35
N VAL A 38 5.78 2.33 3.43
CA VAL A 38 6.33 2.54 4.77
C VAL A 38 6.62 1.19 5.42
N ASP A 39 7.84 0.97 5.87
CA ASP A 39 8.22 -0.23 6.61
C ASP A 39 8.04 0.03 8.10
N ILE A 40 7.20 -0.76 8.75
CA ILE A 40 6.94 -0.64 10.18
C ILE A 40 7.45 -1.85 10.98
N ALA A 41 8.14 -2.79 10.35
CA ALA A 41 8.45 -4.09 10.96
C ALA A 41 9.93 -4.50 10.96
N HIS A 42 10.80 -3.84 10.22
CA HIS A 42 12.17 -4.33 9.99
C HIS A 42 13.28 -3.52 10.67
N HIS A 43 12.92 -2.62 11.59
CA HIS A 43 13.89 -1.78 12.31
C HIS A 43 13.87 -2.05 13.81
N GLY A 44 13.51 -3.28 14.23
CA GLY A 44 13.46 -3.66 15.64
C GLY A 44 12.28 -3.11 16.41
N GLU A 45 11.21 -2.68 15.70
CA GLU A 45 10.02 -2.12 16.36
C GLU A 45 9.31 -3.14 17.21
N ARG A 46 8.84 -2.72 18.36
CA ARG A 46 7.85 -3.45 19.14
C ARG A 46 6.48 -3.22 18.52
N VAL A 47 5.51 -4.08 18.85
CA VAL A 47 4.15 -4.00 18.27
C VAL A 47 3.57 -2.59 18.42
N HIS A 48 3.59 -2.03 19.62
CA HIS A 48 3.01 -0.69 19.85
C HIS A 48 3.73 0.42 19.09
N GLU A 49 5.04 0.28 18.89
CA GLU A 49 5.82 1.24 18.10
C GLU A 49 5.44 1.15 16.61
N ALA A 50 5.31 -0.08 16.11
CA ALA A 50 4.90 -0.32 14.73
C ALA A 50 3.50 0.24 14.46
N LEU A 51 2.55 -0.01 15.37
CA LEU A 51 1.19 0.51 15.25
C LEU A 51 1.13 2.03 15.31
N ARG A 52 1.96 2.64 16.16
CA ARG A 52 2.06 4.09 16.24
C ARG A 52 2.55 4.69 14.93
N LYS A 53 3.61 4.12 14.35
CA LYS A 53 4.10 4.54 13.04
C LYS A 53 3.01 4.44 11.98
N MET A 54 2.27 3.33 12.00
CA MET A 54 1.19 3.09 11.05
C MET A 54 0.09 4.15 11.19
N HIS A 55 -0.38 4.42 12.40
CA HIS A 55 -1.43 5.41 12.65
C HIS A 55 -0.97 6.82 12.26
N ASP A 56 0.25 7.19 12.62
CA ASP A 56 0.82 8.50 12.28
C ASP A 56 0.90 8.68 10.77
N GLN A 57 1.27 7.61 10.05
CA GLN A 57 1.37 7.67 8.60
C GLN A 57 0.00 7.79 7.94
N VAL A 58 -1.00 7.05 8.43
CA VAL A 58 -2.37 7.17 7.92
C VAL A 58 -2.87 8.60 8.10
N GLU A 59 -2.67 9.17 9.27
CA GLU A 59 -3.08 10.52 9.57
C GLU A 59 -2.38 11.55 8.66
N ALA A 60 -1.08 11.41 8.50
CA ALA A 60 -0.29 12.29 7.63
C ALA A 60 -0.76 12.21 6.18
N GLU A 61 -0.96 11.00 5.65
CA GLU A 61 -1.34 10.80 4.26
C GLU A 61 -2.80 11.16 3.98
N ASN A 62 -3.68 11.09 4.98
CA ASN A 62 -5.06 11.57 4.84
C ASN A 62 -5.12 13.07 4.60
N ARG A 63 -4.09 13.82 5.00
CA ARG A 63 -3.97 15.25 4.75
C ARG A 63 -3.18 15.57 3.49
N GLY A 64 -2.60 14.56 2.86
CA GLY A 64 -1.79 14.70 1.66
C GLY A 64 -2.56 14.35 0.39
N VAL A 65 -1.83 13.94 -0.64
CA VAL A 65 -2.38 13.62 -1.97
C VAL A 65 -2.28 12.14 -2.33
N ALA A 66 -1.66 11.32 -1.50
CA ALA A 66 -1.54 9.89 -1.75
C ALA A 66 -2.91 9.22 -1.70
N GLN A 67 -3.12 8.22 -2.56
CA GLN A 67 -4.34 7.44 -2.60
C GLN A 67 -4.22 6.13 -1.83
N TYR A 68 -2.99 5.61 -1.73
CA TYR A 68 -2.71 4.33 -1.08
C TYR A 68 -1.50 4.44 -0.19
N ILE A 69 -1.48 3.62 0.87
CA ILE A 69 -0.28 3.37 1.66
C ILE A 69 -0.01 1.87 1.61
N ARG A 70 1.24 1.51 1.36
CA ARG A 70 1.70 0.14 1.40
C ARG A 70 2.56 -0.02 2.65
N PHE A 71 2.03 -0.74 3.65
CA PHE A 71 2.75 -1.00 4.88
C PHE A 71 3.49 -2.33 4.81
N ILE A 72 4.79 -2.31 5.01
CA ILE A 72 5.60 -3.52 5.12
C ILE A 72 5.53 -3.96 6.59
N VAL A 73 4.90 -5.10 6.83
CA VAL A 73 4.57 -5.56 8.19
C VAL A 73 5.23 -6.88 8.57
N GLY A 74 5.90 -7.54 7.62
CA GLY A 74 6.48 -8.86 7.86
C GLY A 74 5.41 -9.93 7.99
N SER A 75 5.77 -11.07 8.56
CA SER A 75 4.89 -12.24 8.67
C SER A 75 4.55 -12.65 10.11
N GLY A 76 4.89 -11.81 11.09
CA GLY A 76 4.71 -12.12 12.50
C GLY A 76 3.57 -11.38 13.18
N VAL A 77 3.74 -11.14 14.47
CA VAL A 77 2.72 -10.50 15.33
C VAL A 77 2.37 -9.09 14.87
N ILE A 78 3.34 -8.34 14.38
CA ILE A 78 3.08 -6.97 13.89
C ILE A 78 2.05 -6.99 12.76
N ARG A 79 2.15 -7.95 11.83
CA ARG A 79 1.18 -8.09 10.74
C ARG A 79 -0.24 -8.33 11.28
N GLU A 80 -0.38 -9.24 12.22
CA GLU A 80 -1.68 -9.58 12.82
C GLU A 80 -2.31 -8.37 13.51
N GLU A 81 -1.54 -7.70 14.34
CA GLU A 81 -2.01 -6.52 15.08
C GLU A 81 -2.29 -5.34 14.13
N ALA A 82 -1.48 -5.18 13.09
CA ALA A 82 -1.69 -4.14 12.08
C ALA A 82 -2.99 -4.36 11.33
N MET A 83 -3.28 -5.61 10.94
CA MET A 83 -4.53 -5.95 10.25
C MET A 83 -5.74 -5.64 11.11
N MET A 84 -5.69 -5.98 12.40
CA MET A 84 -6.78 -5.69 13.34
C MET A 84 -6.98 -4.19 13.51
N SER A 85 -5.90 -3.45 13.69
CA SER A 85 -5.95 -2.01 13.88
C SER A 85 -6.46 -1.29 12.64
N LEU A 86 -6.01 -1.69 11.44
CA LEU A 86 -6.50 -1.14 10.17
C LEU A 86 -7.95 -1.48 9.94
N GLY A 87 -8.38 -2.68 10.33
CA GLY A 87 -9.80 -3.07 10.28
C GLY A 87 -10.67 -2.15 11.12
N ASP A 88 -10.18 -1.73 12.28
CA ASP A 88 -10.87 -0.76 13.12
C ASP A 88 -10.97 0.61 12.43
N LEU A 89 -9.89 1.08 11.83
CA LEU A 89 -9.87 2.33 11.08
C LEU A 89 -10.83 2.30 9.89
N GLU A 90 -10.94 1.15 9.22
CA GLU A 90 -11.88 0.95 8.13
C GLU A 90 -13.33 1.05 8.62
N ARG A 91 -13.66 0.39 9.72
CA ARG A 91 -15.00 0.47 10.33
C ARG A 91 -15.36 1.88 10.77
N ARG A 92 -14.36 2.65 11.20
CA ARG A 92 -14.57 4.03 11.63
C ARG A 92 -14.59 5.03 10.48
N GLY A 93 -14.37 4.57 9.25
CA GLY A 93 -14.37 5.41 8.07
C GLY A 93 -13.12 6.28 7.90
N ILE A 94 -12.04 5.99 8.63
CA ILE A 94 -10.78 6.73 8.51
C ILE A 94 -10.01 6.29 7.27
N ILE A 95 -10.11 5.01 6.91
CA ILE A 95 -9.62 4.48 5.64
C ILE A 95 -10.77 3.82 4.90
N VAL A 96 -10.66 3.66 3.58
CA VAL A 96 -11.72 3.05 2.77
C VAL A 96 -11.64 1.53 2.81
N HIS A 97 -10.42 0.99 2.70
CA HIS A 97 -10.21 -0.46 2.61
C HIS A 97 -8.78 -0.81 2.97
N GLN A 98 -8.56 -2.04 3.41
CA GLN A 98 -7.23 -2.60 3.59
C GLN A 98 -7.24 -4.06 3.16
N GLU A 99 -6.12 -4.52 2.59
CA GLU A 99 -5.98 -5.91 2.17
C GLU A 99 -4.50 -6.31 2.19
N ILE A 100 -4.24 -7.61 2.33
CA ILE A 100 -2.88 -8.13 2.19
C ILE A 100 -2.50 -8.03 0.72
N GLU A 101 -1.31 -7.51 0.43
CA GLU A 101 -0.83 -7.35 -0.94
C GLU A 101 -0.74 -8.71 -1.64
N ARG A 102 -1.24 -8.76 -2.86
CA ARG A 102 -1.19 -9.96 -3.67
C ARG A 102 0.27 -10.32 -3.99
N GLY A 103 0.66 -11.56 -3.67
CA GLY A 103 2.01 -12.05 -3.91
C GLY A 103 3.02 -11.66 -2.84
N ASN A 104 2.63 -10.89 -1.82
CA ASN A 104 3.51 -10.50 -0.74
C ASN A 104 2.73 -10.41 0.57
N SER A 105 2.67 -11.51 1.31
CA SER A 105 1.93 -11.59 2.57
C SER A 105 2.55 -10.75 3.69
N GLY A 106 3.74 -10.20 3.48
CA GLY A 106 4.40 -9.31 4.44
C GLY A 106 4.07 -7.84 4.23
N ALA A 107 3.12 -7.51 3.33
CA ALA A 107 2.70 -6.14 3.08
C ALA A 107 1.19 -6.01 3.07
N ILE A 108 0.69 -4.89 3.58
CA ILE A 108 -0.74 -4.55 3.59
C ILE A 108 -0.93 -3.29 2.75
N LEU A 109 -1.86 -3.35 1.80
CA LEU A 109 -2.21 -2.20 0.98
C LEU A 109 -3.44 -1.52 1.58
N VAL A 110 -3.33 -0.23 1.86
CA VAL A 110 -4.39 0.58 2.47
C VAL A 110 -4.88 1.59 1.46
N LYS A 111 -6.18 1.63 1.22
CA LYS A 111 -6.80 2.65 0.38
C LYS A 111 -7.28 3.80 1.26
N LEU A 112 -6.77 4.98 0.99
CA LEU A 112 -7.13 6.19 1.71
C LEU A 112 -8.46 6.75 1.21
N LYS A 113 -9.01 7.68 1.97
CA LYS A 113 -10.32 8.27 1.76
C LYS A 113 -10.28 9.35 0.66
N ARG A 114 -10.07 8.96 -0.59
CA ARG A 114 -10.11 9.89 -1.75
C ARG A 114 -10.43 9.17 -3.05
#